data_a887025903f28fbaca62b0fa706f1fba
#
_entry.id   a887025903f28fbaca62b0fa706f1fba
#
_cell.length_a   1.000
_cell.length_b   1.000
_cell.length_c   1.000
_cell.angle_alpha   90.00
_cell.angle_beta   90.00
_cell.angle_gamma   90.00
#
_symmetry.space_group_name_H-M   'P 1'
#
loop_
_entity.id
_entity.type
_entity.pdbx_description
1 polymer ?
#
loop_
_entity_poly.entity_id
_entity_poly.type
_entity_poly.pdbx_seq_one_letter_code
_entity_poly.pdbx_strand_id
1 'polypeptide(L)'
;MNQAVRTVRRGDVYLADLDPAIGCEQGGIRPVLVLQNDIGNLYSPTTIVAAVTAKQTKKKLPVHTPISACMLRTDSTLLLEQIRTIDKCRLQAYLGSINQKEMRDIDRALKLSIGLIPPIAVRKKYSRKYI
;
A
#
# COMPACT_ATOMS: atom_id res chain seq x y z
N MET A 1 18.51 -11.38 -20.95
CA MET A 1 17.77 -10.39 -21.48
C MET A 1 17.66 -9.28 -20.56
N ASN A 2 17.86 -8.27 -21.03
CA ASN A 2 17.79 -7.17 -20.24
C ASN A 2 16.65 -6.37 -20.58
N GLN A 3 15.60 -6.56 -19.86
CA GLN A 3 14.57 -5.62 -19.93
C GLN A 3 15.04 -4.39 -19.23
N ALA A 4 14.76 -3.27 -19.82
CA ALA A 4 14.91 -2.03 -19.13
C ALA A 4 14.09 -2.12 -17.84
N VAL A 5 14.77 -2.03 -16.72
CA VAL A 5 14.11 -2.06 -15.45
C VAL A 5 13.42 -0.73 -15.27
N ARG A 6 12.10 -0.76 -15.08
CA ARG A 6 11.34 0.45 -14.80
C ARG A 6 11.78 1.03 -13.47
N THR A 7 12.03 2.33 -13.45
CA THR A 7 12.31 3.01 -12.19
C THR A 7 11.07 3.00 -11.32
N VAL A 8 11.20 2.48 -10.11
CA VAL A 8 10.11 2.44 -9.15
C VAL A 8 9.84 3.85 -8.64
N ARG A 9 8.58 4.25 -8.65
CA ARG A 9 8.18 5.57 -8.17
C ARG A 9 7.05 5.46 -7.17
N ARG A 10 7.01 6.40 -6.25
CA ARG A 10 5.92 6.53 -5.30
C ARG A 10 4.60 6.67 -6.05
N GLY A 11 3.60 5.88 -5.68
CA GLY A 11 2.31 5.86 -6.37
C GLY A 11 2.19 4.80 -7.44
N ASP A 12 3.28 4.11 -7.77
CA ASP A 12 3.21 2.98 -8.70
C ASP A 12 2.57 1.77 -8.03
N VAL A 13 1.87 0.97 -8.83
CA VAL A 13 1.27 -0.29 -8.41
C VAL A 13 1.95 -1.42 -9.16
N TYR A 14 2.42 -2.42 -8.42
CA TYR A 14 3.08 -3.60 -8.97
C TYR A 14 2.45 -4.85 -8.41
N LEU A 15 2.53 -5.95 -9.14
CA LEU A 15 2.44 -7.26 -8.51
C LEU A 15 3.72 -7.52 -7.73
N ALA A 16 3.59 -8.09 -6.56
CA ALA A 16 4.74 -8.43 -5.73
C ALA A 16 4.52 -9.75 -5.02
N ASP A 17 5.60 -10.49 -4.82
CA ASP A 17 5.57 -11.71 -4.03
C ASP A 17 5.82 -11.33 -2.57
N LEU A 18 4.80 -11.48 -1.74
CA LEU A 18 4.84 -11.12 -0.33
C LEU A 18 5.14 -12.30 0.59
N ASP A 19 5.33 -13.48 0.05
CA ASP A 19 5.69 -14.64 0.86
C ASP A 19 7.18 -14.62 1.24
N PRO A 20 7.52 -15.18 2.38
CA PRO A 20 6.62 -15.79 3.36
C PRO A 20 5.89 -14.75 4.19
N ALA A 21 4.65 -15.05 4.54
CA ALA A 21 3.84 -14.23 5.44
C ALA A 21 3.58 -15.02 6.72
N ILE A 22 3.40 -14.30 7.82
CA ILE A 22 3.16 -14.89 9.13
C ILE A 22 1.82 -14.40 9.65
N GLY A 23 1.00 -15.33 10.12
CA GLY A 23 -0.28 -14.99 10.74
C GLY A 23 -1.20 -14.21 9.80
N CYS A 24 -1.64 -13.04 10.24
CA CYS A 24 -2.59 -12.22 9.49
C CYS A 24 -1.96 -11.30 8.47
N GLU A 25 -0.66 -11.42 8.23
CA GLU A 25 0.01 -10.66 7.17
C GLU A 25 -0.52 -11.07 5.80
N GLN A 26 -0.56 -10.09 4.89
CA GLN A 26 -0.91 -10.40 3.52
C GLN A 26 0.25 -11.15 2.87
N GLY A 27 -0.05 -12.30 2.28
CA GLY A 27 0.94 -13.14 1.62
C GLY A 27 0.59 -13.42 0.18
N GLY A 28 1.43 -14.22 -0.49
CA GLY A 28 1.25 -14.58 -1.88
C GLY A 28 1.59 -13.45 -2.84
N ILE A 29 1.29 -13.67 -4.11
CA ILE A 29 1.50 -12.66 -5.14
C ILE A 29 0.26 -11.80 -5.21
N ARG A 30 0.42 -10.49 -4.95
CA ARG A 30 -0.70 -9.55 -4.97
C ARG A 30 -0.24 -8.17 -5.36
N PRO A 31 -1.17 -7.30 -5.76
CA PRO A 31 -0.82 -5.92 -6.03
C PRO A 31 -0.35 -5.22 -4.75
N VAL A 32 0.62 -4.34 -4.92
CA VAL A 32 1.09 -3.47 -3.86
C VAL A 32 1.23 -2.05 -4.40
N LEU A 33 0.99 -1.07 -3.53
CA LEU A 33 1.22 0.33 -3.85
C LEU A 33 2.54 0.77 -3.25
N VAL A 34 3.38 1.40 -4.05
CA VAL A 34 4.67 1.94 -3.59
C VAL A 34 4.42 3.24 -2.83
N LEU A 35 4.85 3.26 -1.57
CA LEU A 35 4.68 4.42 -0.68
C LEU A 35 5.98 5.15 -0.42
N GLN A 36 7.12 4.48 -0.59
CA GLN A 36 8.42 5.08 -0.29
C GLN A 36 8.69 6.29 -1.17
N ASN A 37 9.38 7.28 -0.61
CA ASN A 37 9.75 8.48 -1.35
C ASN A 37 10.69 8.14 -2.52
N ASP A 38 10.72 9.03 -3.52
CA ASP A 38 11.41 8.72 -4.76
C ASP A 38 12.93 8.78 -4.67
N ILE A 39 13.47 9.49 -3.69
CA ILE A 39 14.92 9.45 -3.45
C ILE A 39 15.30 8.06 -2.95
N GLY A 40 14.53 7.54 -1.98
CA GLY A 40 14.73 6.17 -1.51
C GLY A 40 14.54 5.17 -2.63
N ASN A 41 13.51 5.35 -3.45
CA ASN A 41 13.25 4.45 -4.57
C ASN A 41 14.39 4.43 -5.59
N LEU A 42 15.07 5.55 -5.74
CA LEU A 42 16.19 5.62 -6.69
C LEU A 42 17.43 4.92 -6.17
N TYR A 43 17.73 5.07 -4.88
CA TYR A 43 19.02 4.64 -4.34
C TYR A 43 18.96 3.39 -3.47
N SER A 44 17.82 3.06 -2.90
CA SER A 44 17.73 1.90 -2.01
C SER A 44 17.40 0.62 -2.78
N PRO A 45 17.95 -0.53 -2.37
CA PRO A 45 17.54 -1.81 -2.94
C PRO A 45 16.16 -2.25 -2.45
N THR A 46 15.59 -1.55 -1.47
CA THR A 46 14.27 -1.88 -0.92
C THR A 46 13.29 -0.73 -1.17
N THR A 47 12.00 -1.04 -1.03
CA THR A 47 10.97 -0.03 -1.08
C THR A 47 9.89 -0.35 -0.06
N ILE A 48 9.12 0.67 0.32
CA ILE A 48 8.02 0.53 1.28
C ILE A 48 6.73 0.46 0.48
N VAL A 49 5.93 -0.56 0.78
CA VAL A 49 4.68 -0.80 0.05
C VAL A 49 3.54 -1.08 1.02
N ALA A 50 2.31 -0.97 0.51
CA ALA A 50 1.12 -1.46 1.19
C ALA A 50 0.39 -2.43 0.27
N ALA A 51 -0.18 -3.48 0.86
CA ALA A 51 -0.87 -4.52 0.11
C ALA A 51 -2.24 -4.04 -0.36
N VAL A 52 -2.65 -4.55 -1.53
CA VAL A 52 -3.98 -4.32 -2.09
C VAL A 52 -4.72 -5.65 -2.12
N THR A 53 -5.99 -5.62 -1.74
CA THR A 53 -6.83 -6.80 -1.81
C THR A 53 -8.09 -6.52 -2.60
N ALA A 54 -8.55 -7.52 -3.36
CA ALA A 54 -9.85 -7.49 -4.00
C ALA A 54 -10.95 -8.05 -3.10
N LYS A 55 -10.56 -8.63 -1.95
CA LYS A 55 -11.53 -9.19 -1.02
C LYS A 55 -12.25 -8.08 -0.28
N GLN A 56 -13.56 -8.20 -0.18
CA GLN A 56 -14.34 -7.34 0.72
C GLN A 56 -14.06 -7.78 2.15
N THR A 57 -13.66 -6.83 2.98
CA THR A 57 -13.44 -7.13 4.39
C THR A 57 -14.74 -6.86 5.15
N LYS A 58 -15.07 -7.73 6.11
CA LYS A 58 -16.26 -7.57 6.94
C LYS A 58 -16.18 -6.32 7.81
N LYS A 59 -14.99 -5.98 8.27
CA LYS A 59 -14.75 -4.76 9.03
C LYS A 59 -13.83 -3.87 8.23
N LYS A 60 -14.33 -2.69 7.89
CA LYS A 60 -13.50 -1.68 7.26
C LYS A 60 -12.85 -0.85 8.35
N LEU A 61 -11.54 -0.80 8.31
CA LEU A 61 -10.79 0.08 9.19
C LEU A 61 -10.67 1.46 8.53
N PRO A 62 -10.48 2.53 9.32
CA PRO A 62 -10.28 3.87 8.74
C PRO A 62 -9.11 3.98 7.80
N VAL A 63 -8.18 3.03 7.89
CA VAL A 63 -6.99 2.98 7.05
C VAL A 63 -7.20 2.15 5.78
N HIS A 64 -8.38 1.58 5.59
CA HIS A 64 -8.72 0.90 4.34
C HIS A 64 -9.19 1.94 3.34
N THR A 65 -8.55 2.01 2.20
CA THR A 65 -8.82 3.04 1.20
C THR A 65 -9.10 2.39 -0.14
N PRO A 66 -10.20 2.75 -0.82
CA PRO A 66 -10.40 2.29 -2.19
C PRO A 66 -9.25 2.75 -3.07
N ILE A 67 -8.84 1.90 -3.98
CA ILE A 67 -7.73 2.20 -4.87
C ILE A 67 -8.09 1.73 -6.27
N SER A 68 -7.76 2.54 -7.27
CA SER A 68 -7.96 2.17 -8.66
C SER A 68 -6.72 2.49 -9.46
N ALA A 69 -6.35 1.57 -10.32
CA ALA A 69 -5.31 1.76 -11.32
C ALA A 69 -5.75 0.93 -12.51
N CYS A 70 -5.21 1.22 -13.69
CA CYS A 70 -5.76 0.65 -14.93
C CYS A 70 -5.78 -0.88 -14.96
N MET A 71 -4.91 -1.54 -14.22
CA MET A 71 -4.83 -3.00 -14.21
C MET A 71 -5.40 -3.63 -12.93
N LEU A 72 -5.99 -2.83 -12.03
CA LEU A 72 -6.61 -3.35 -10.83
C LEU A 72 -8.10 -3.63 -11.04
N ARG A 73 -8.63 -4.53 -10.24
CA ARG A 73 -10.07 -4.75 -10.19
C ARG A 73 -10.76 -3.53 -9.58
N THR A 74 -12.00 -3.29 -10.00
CA THR A 74 -12.73 -2.08 -9.60
C THR A 74 -13.05 -2.03 -8.11
N ASP A 75 -13.07 -3.19 -7.44
CA ASP A 75 -13.41 -3.28 -6.02
C ASP A 75 -12.17 -3.48 -5.14
N SER A 76 -11.02 -3.01 -5.60
CA SER A 76 -9.77 -3.18 -4.85
C SER A 76 -9.68 -2.21 -3.68
N THR A 77 -9.07 -2.65 -2.60
CA THR A 77 -8.88 -1.89 -1.38
C THR A 77 -7.41 -1.93 -0.97
N LEU A 78 -6.86 -0.76 -0.68
CA LEU A 78 -5.50 -0.62 -0.15
C LEU A 78 -5.55 -0.78 1.37
N LEU A 79 -4.68 -1.63 1.90
CA LEU A 79 -4.63 -1.95 3.32
C LEU A 79 -3.44 -1.24 3.95
N LEU A 80 -3.67 -0.05 4.50
CA LEU A 80 -2.57 0.74 5.06
C LEU A 80 -2.13 0.28 6.44
N GLU A 81 -2.78 -0.74 7.01
CA GLU A 81 -2.25 -1.43 8.17
C GLU A 81 -1.26 -2.54 7.76
N GLN A 82 -1.16 -2.84 6.46
CA GLN A 82 -0.26 -3.85 5.90
C GLN A 82 0.91 -3.20 5.18
N ILE A 83 1.51 -2.22 5.82
CA ILE A 83 2.71 -1.54 5.29
C ILE A 83 3.92 -2.39 5.61
N ARG A 84 4.79 -2.59 4.61
CA ARG A 84 6.03 -3.31 4.85
C ARG A 84 7.11 -2.87 3.87
N THR A 85 8.34 -3.11 4.27
CA THR A 85 9.49 -2.93 3.39
C THR A 85 9.77 -4.25 2.69
N ILE A 86 9.95 -4.18 1.39
CA ILE A 86 10.32 -5.36 0.60
C ILE A 86 11.55 -5.04 -0.26
N ASP A 87 12.29 -6.08 -0.60
CA ASP A 87 13.34 -5.96 -1.59
C ASP A 87 12.69 -5.71 -2.96
N LYS A 88 13.29 -4.85 -3.76
CA LYS A 88 12.74 -4.54 -5.09
C LYS A 88 12.67 -5.77 -5.99
N CYS A 89 13.47 -6.81 -5.73
CA CYS A 89 13.41 -8.04 -6.52
C CYS A 89 12.07 -8.77 -6.35
N ARG A 90 11.28 -8.43 -5.32
CA ARG A 90 9.95 -9.01 -5.16
C ARG A 90 8.92 -8.38 -6.09
N LEU A 91 9.22 -7.22 -6.66
CA LEU A 91 8.30 -6.56 -7.59
C LEU A 91 8.32 -7.28 -8.93
N GLN A 92 7.12 -7.51 -9.47
CA GLN A 92 6.93 -8.20 -10.73
C GLN A 92 6.33 -7.23 -11.76
N ALA A 93 5.14 -7.51 -12.26
CA ALA A 93 4.53 -6.71 -13.31
C ALA A 93 4.07 -5.34 -12.80
N TYR A 94 4.36 -4.29 -13.56
CA TYR A 94 3.84 -2.97 -13.31
C TYR A 94 2.37 -2.92 -13.74
N LEU A 95 1.50 -2.46 -12.84
CA LEU A 95 0.05 -2.47 -13.09
C LEU A 95 -0.54 -1.08 -13.34
N GLY A 96 0.24 -0.03 -13.14
CA GLY A 96 -0.25 1.32 -13.31
C GLY A 96 0.20 2.22 -12.18
N SER A 97 -0.27 3.46 -12.21
CA SER A 97 0.08 4.46 -11.21
C SER A 97 -1.19 5.17 -10.74
N ILE A 98 -1.18 5.60 -9.50
CA ILE A 98 -2.29 6.30 -8.89
C ILE A 98 -2.15 7.79 -9.19
N ASN A 99 -3.27 8.47 -9.51
CA ASN A 99 -3.22 9.89 -9.77
C ASN A 99 -3.05 10.69 -8.47
N GLN A 100 -2.74 11.98 -8.62
CA GLN A 100 -2.44 12.82 -7.47
C GLN A 100 -3.62 12.99 -6.52
N LYS A 101 -4.82 13.08 -7.05
CA LYS A 101 -6.01 13.22 -6.21
C LYS A 101 -6.20 12.00 -5.32
N GLU A 102 -6.08 10.83 -5.91
CA GLU A 102 -6.21 9.57 -5.18
C GLU A 102 -5.05 9.41 -4.19
N MET A 103 -3.84 9.83 -4.57
CA MET A 103 -2.69 9.77 -3.66
C MET A 103 -2.87 10.68 -2.44
N ARG A 104 -3.52 11.82 -2.57
CA ARG A 104 -3.79 12.68 -1.41
C ARG A 104 -4.66 11.97 -0.38
N ASP A 105 -5.69 11.26 -0.85
CA ASP A 105 -6.56 10.50 0.05
C ASP A 105 -5.79 9.37 0.71
N ILE A 106 -4.94 8.70 -0.06
CA ILE A 106 -4.09 7.62 0.44
C ILE A 106 -3.09 8.16 1.47
N ASP A 107 -2.48 9.31 1.20
CA ASP A 107 -1.53 9.92 2.14
C ASP A 107 -2.19 10.28 3.45
N ARG A 108 -3.43 10.75 3.42
CA ARG A 108 -4.17 11.02 4.63
C ARG A 108 -4.40 9.74 5.43
N ALA A 109 -4.85 8.68 4.77
CA ALA A 109 -5.07 7.39 5.43
C ALA A 109 -3.75 6.80 5.95
N LEU A 110 -2.65 7.03 5.23
CA LEU A 110 -1.32 6.61 5.67
C LEU A 110 -0.91 7.34 6.96
N LYS A 111 -1.14 8.63 7.03
CA LYS A 111 -0.86 9.41 8.25
C LYS A 111 -1.66 8.90 9.44
N LEU A 112 -2.92 8.54 9.21
CA LEU A 112 -3.74 7.92 10.25
C LEU A 112 -3.15 6.58 10.69
N SER A 113 -2.74 5.77 9.73
CA SER A 113 -2.24 4.42 10.00
C SER A 113 -1.00 4.42 10.90
N ILE A 114 -0.10 5.36 10.68
CA ILE A 114 1.15 5.41 11.43
C ILE A 114 1.12 6.44 12.56
N GLY A 115 -0.04 7.00 12.84
CA GLY A 115 -0.22 7.85 14.01
C GLY A 115 0.24 9.28 13.87
N LEU A 116 0.46 9.77 12.65
CA LEU A 116 0.91 11.14 12.42
C LEU A 116 -0.20 12.16 12.59
N ILE A 117 -1.45 11.74 12.42
CA ILE A 117 -2.62 12.56 12.72
C ILE A 117 -3.62 11.71 13.50
N PRO A 118 -4.33 12.30 14.48
CA PRO A 118 -5.31 11.54 15.23
C PRO A 118 -6.59 11.37 14.41
N PRO A 119 -7.10 10.13 14.32
CA PRO A 119 -8.35 9.89 13.59
C PRO A 119 -9.53 10.26 14.47
N ILE A 120 -10.10 11.43 14.26
CA ILE A 120 -11.17 11.99 15.12
C ILE A 120 -12.32 11.01 15.24
N ALA A 121 -12.80 10.45 14.14
CA ALA A 121 -13.90 9.50 14.17
C ALA A 121 -13.53 8.22 14.92
N VAL A 122 -12.32 7.73 14.74
CA VAL A 122 -11.82 6.55 15.42
C VAL A 122 -11.57 6.86 16.89
N ARG A 123 -11.06 8.07 17.19
CA ARG A 123 -10.81 8.49 18.55
C ARG A 123 -12.08 8.51 19.39
N LYS A 124 -13.19 8.98 18.86
CA LYS A 124 -14.47 8.94 19.56
C LYS A 124 -14.89 7.52 19.92
N LYS A 125 -14.64 6.58 19.02
CA LYS A 125 -15.06 5.19 19.18
C LYS A 125 -14.08 4.37 20.00
N TYR A 126 -12.78 4.67 19.91
CA TYR A 126 -11.74 3.83 20.48
C TYR A 126 -10.79 4.60 21.38
N SER A 127 -11.18 5.76 21.90
CA SER A 127 -10.27 6.69 22.56
C SER A 127 -9.41 6.04 23.66
N ARG A 128 -10.00 5.15 24.45
CA ARG A 128 -9.26 4.50 25.54
C ARG A 128 -8.36 3.37 25.10
N LYS A 129 -8.54 2.91 23.85
CA LYS A 129 -7.81 1.78 23.34
C LYS A 129 -6.62 2.18 22.47
N TYR A 130 -6.77 3.29 21.73
CA TYR A 130 -5.83 3.63 20.67
C TYR A 130 -5.16 4.97 20.85
N ILE A 131 -5.48 5.70 21.90
CA ILE A 131 -4.88 7.01 22.13
C ILE A 131 -4.27 7.11 23.51
#